data_8877f6f5f5afcada99771b255947d722
#
_entry.id   8877f6f5f5afcada99771b255947d722
#
_cell.length_a   1.000
_cell.length_b   1.000
_cell.length_c   1.000
_cell.angle_alpha   90.00
_cell.angle_beta   90.00
_cell.angle_gamma   90.00
#
_symmetry.space_group_name_H-M   'P 1'
#
loop_
_entity.id
_entity.type
_entity.pdbx_description
1 polymer ?
#
loop_
_entity_poly.entity_id
_entity_poly.type
_entity_poly.pdbx_seq_one_letter_code
_entity_poly.pdbx_strand_id
1 'polypeptide(L)'
;LSDLLVKNRRIKMKKRSLSVLMVLSLLLALALAACGGGAAEEPAAEAPAADAGAAAGEAAEEAAPAEAEGEKITIKLAENPWTGSMVNVAVAKILLEDRLGYPVEVVTIDENAQWASLATGDLSASLEVWPSGHAENVAQYIDGQGVVENIGLLGPIGKIGWYTPSYMIEKNPALVTWEGFADPAVAAEFATAETGDNGQFLAGDPSWVQYDADIIKNLGLPLQVVNAGSEQAILAALDSAYSREEPILFYFWTPHSIHAKYALTEVGLPEYSDACYATAAEGGVACDYPADELFKIAWSGLKDAAPDAYALLKAMNYTTEDQISMVAAVEIDGKTAEEAAQAWVDANEATWSAWLP
;
A
#
# COMPACT_ATOMS: atom_id res chain seq x y z
N LEU A 1 32.31 44.42 -0.27
CA LEU A 1 31.05 44.55 0.51
C LEU A 1 30.26 43.23 0.59
N SER A 2 30.33 42.37 -0.43
CA SER A 2 29.61 41.10 -0.48
C SER A 2 30.16 40.05 0.48
N ASP A 3 31.47 40.02 0.71
CA ASP A 3 32.14 39.02 1.60
C ASP A 3 31.88 39.25 3.10
N LEU A 4 31.65 40.49 3.50
CA LEU A 4 31.31 40.84 4.90
C LEU A 4 29.89 40.41 5.26
N LEU A 5 28.95 40.39 4.32
CA LEU A 5 27.57 39.97 4.55
C LEU A 5 27.41 38.47 4.68
N VAL A 6 28.20 37.68 3.92
CA VAL A 6 28.21 36.20 4.01
C VAL A 6 28.82 35.71 5.33
N LYS A 7 29.88 36.38 5.80
CA LYS A 7 30.54 36.05 7.07
C LYS A 7 29.64 36.32 8.29
N ASN A 8 28.85 37.39 8.26
CA ASN A 8 27.92 37.73 9.35
C ASN A 8 26.68 36.77 9.38
N ARG A 9 26.23 36.22 8.25
CA ARG A 9 25.15 35.21 8.24
C ARG A 9 25.60 33.88 8.83
N ARG A 10 26.83 33.42 8.54
CA ARG A 10 27.39 32.16 9.12
C ARG A 10 27.61 32.23 10.63
N ILE A 11 27.95 33.38 11.16
CA ILE A 11 28.15 33.59 12.63
C ILE A 11 26.80 33.61 13.36
N LYS A 12 25.73 34.18 12.76
CA LYS A 12 24.39 34.18 13.37
C LYS A 12 23.74 32.77 13.37
N MET A 13 23.98 31.93 12.37
CA MET A 13 23.46 30.56 12.34
C MET A 13 24.16 29.64 13.37
N LYS A 14 25.50 29.77 13.54
CA LYS A 14 26.22 28.99 14.57
C LYS A 14 25.79 29.35 16.01
N LYS A 15 25.45 30.60 16.31
CA LYS A 15 24.99 31.01 17.65
C LYS A 15 23.57 30.53 17.97
N ARG A 16 22.67 30.40 16.96
CA ARG A 16 21.30 29.88 17.18
C ARG A 16 21.29 28.34 17.37
N SER A 17 22.16 27.61 16.71
CA SER A 17 22.30 26.16 16.87
C SER A 17 22.83 25.77 18.26
N LEU A 18 23.76 26.57 18.83
CA LEU A 18 24.33 26.28 20.13
C LEU A 18 23.34 26.57 21.28
N SER A 19 22.45 27.57 21.13
CA SER A 19 21.43 27.91 22.12
C SER A 19 20.29 26.91 22.20
N VAL A 20 19.93 26.25 21.08
CA VAL A 20 18.89 25.21 21.05
C VAL A 20 19.38 23.90 21.66
N LEU A 21 20.67 23.53 21.50
CA LEU A 21 21.25 22.36 22.17
C LEU A 21 21.35 22.52 23.71
N MET A 22 21.55 23.73 24.20
CA MET A 22 21.71 24.00 25.67
C MET A 22 20.36 23.99 26.39
N VAL A 23 19.25 24.30 25.73
CA VAL A 23 17.90 24.24 26.30
C VAL A 23 17.36 22.81 26.35
N LEU A 24 17.73 21.95 25.36
CA LEU A 24 17.31 20.55 25.35
C LEU A 24 18.01 19.70 26.42
N SER A 25 19.25 20.04 26.81
CA SER A 25 19.98 19.32 27.84
C SER A 25 19.55 19.67 29.29
N LEU A 26 18.86 20.78 29.49
CA LEU A 26 18.38 21.18 30.81
C LEU A 26 17.01 20.58 31.18
N LEU A 27 16.23 20.10 30.20
CA LEU A 27 14.93 19.46 30.40
C LEU A 27 15.01 17.96 30.70
N LEU A 28 16.17 17.32 30.48
CA LEU A 28 16.36 15.88 30.72
C LEU A 28 16.87 15.55 32.15
N ALA A 29 17.18 16.56 32.98
CA ALA A 29 17.76 16.38 34.31
C ALA A 29 16.74 16.42 35.47
N LEU A 30 15.44 16.60 35.23
CA LEU A 30 14.40 16.74 36.28
C LEU A 30 13.47 15.51 36.43
N ALA A 31 13.73 14.37 35.82
CA ALA A 31 12.84 13.21 35.85
C ALA A 31 13.34 11.99 36.67
N LEU A 32 14.35 12.17 37.55
CA LEU A 32 14.96 11.06 38.32
C LEU A 32 15.03 11.33 39.84
N ALA A 33 13.92 11.74 40.45
CA ALA A 33 13.85 11.80 41.90
C ALA A 33 12.42 11.58 42.40
N ALA A 34 11.92 10.32 42.40
CA ALA A 34 10.86 9.87 43.31
C ALA A 34 10.69 8.34 43.21
N CYS A 35 11.43 7.59 43.99
CA CYS A 35 11.05 6.27 44.47
C CYS A 35 11.86 5.96 45.73
N GLY A 36 11.21 5.96 46.87
CA GLY A 36 11.76 5.52 48.15
C GLY A 36 10.67 5.04 49.08
N GLY A 37 10.64 3.72 49.34
CA GLY A 37 10.50 3.16 50.66
C GLY A 37 9.12 2.75 51.19
N GLY A 38 9.01 1.48 51.61
CA GLY A 38 8.11 1.04 52.67
C GLY A 38 7.64 -0.41 52.56
N ALA A 39 8.36 -1.34 53.16
CA ALA A 39 7.93 -2.71 53.43
C ALA A 39 7.17 -2.80 54.76
N ALA A 40 6.19 -3.75 54.87
CA ALA A 40 5.75 -4.45 56.08
C ALA A 40 4.66 -5.44 55.69
N GLU A 41 4.93 -6.69 55.73
CA GLU A 41 4.71 -7.74 56.80
C GLU A 41 3.28 -8.32 56.80
N GLU A 42 3.27 -9.64 56.58
CA GLU A 42 2.20 -10.61 56.81
C GLU A 42 1.79 -10.71 58.28
N PRO A 43 0.63 -11.31 58.64
CA PRO A 43 0.71 -12.67 59.17
C PRO A 43 -0.42 -13.64 58.69
N ALA A 44 -0.05 -14.90 58.72
CA ALA A 44 -0.87 -16.08 58.53
C ALA A 44 -1.75 -16.42 59.77
N ALA A 45 -2.87 -17.11 59.55
CA ALA A 45 -3.51 -18.09 60.45
C ALA A 45 -4.68 -18.74 59.73
N GLU A 46 -4.64 -19.97 59.55
CA GLU A 46 -5.07 -21.20 60.23
C GLU A 46 -6.42 -21.74 59.75
N ALA A 47 -6.37 -22.95 59.23
CA ALA A 47 -7.51 -23.80 58.91
C ALA A 47 -8.08 -24.47 60.21
N PRO A 48 -9.30 -24.94 60.17
CA PRO A 48 -9.55 -26.29 60.69
C PRO A 48 -10.31 -27.22 59.71
N ALA A 49 -10.07 -28.52 59.97
CA ALA A 49 -10.45 -29.67 59.17
C ALA A 49 -11.82 -30.23 59.52
N ALA A 50 -12.33 -30.96 58.51
CA ALA A 50 -13.14 -32.20 58.54
C ALA A 50 -14.58 -32.15 59.07
N ASP A 51 -15.52 -32.60 58.21
CA ASP A 51 -16.24 -33.83 58.47
C ASP A 51 -16.81 -34.46 57.20
N ALA A 52 -16.84 -35.78 57.18
CA ALA A 52 -17.20 -36.66 56.11
C ALA A 52 -18.72 -36.94 56.06
N GLY A 53 -19.31 -36.96 54.89
CA GLY A 53 -20.67 -37.47 54.66
C GLY A 53 -20.82 -38.01 53.24
N ALA A 54 -20.81 -39.34 53.13
CA ALA A 54 -21.05 -40.06 51.89
C ALA A 54 -22.53 -40.07 51.52
N ALA A 55 -22.83 -39.83 50.25
CA ALA A 55 -24.04 -40.34 49.59
C ALA A 55 -23.82 -40.47 48.08
N ALA A 56 -24.29 -41.57 47.56
CA ALA A 56 -24.06 -42.16 46.24
C ALA A 56 -24.65 -41.43 45.06
N GLY A 57 -23.96 -41.47 43.97
CA GLY A 57 -24.34 -42.01 42.67
C GLY A 57 -25.32 -41.22 41.82
N GLU A 58 -24.78 -40.56 40.79
CA GLU A 58 -25.42 -40.58 39.45
C GLU A 58 -24.31 -40.27 38.43
N ALA A 59 -24.17 -41.14 37.44
CA ALA A 59 -23.19 -40.99 36.38
C ALA A 59 -23.57 -39.79 35.50
N ALA A 60 -22.87 -38.69 35.68
CA ALA A 60 -22.85 -37.62 34.71
C ALA A 60 -21.83 -37.99 33.63
N GLU A 61 -22.31 -38.14 32.44
CA GLU A 61 -21.55 -38.24 31.19
C GLU A 61 -20.56 -37.06 31.12
N GLU A 62 -19.29 -37.39 31.24
CA GLU A 62 -18.19 -36.44 31.23
C GLU A 62 -18.12 -35.86 29.82
N ALA A 63 -18.76 -34.69 29.63
CA ALA A 63 -18.51 -33.86 28.45
C ALA A 63 -17.01 -33.55 28.42
N ALA A 64 -16.35 -33.95 27.34
CA ALA A 64 -14.96 -33.62 27.08
C ALA A 64 -14.77 -32.09 27.28
N PRO A 65 -13.67 -31.64 27.92
CA PRO A 65 -13.40 -30.25 28.06
C PRO A 65 -13.33 -29.64 26.64
N ALA A 66 -14.16 -28.62 26.36
CA ALA A 66 -13.91 -27.78 25.23
C ALA A 66 -12.48 -27.26 25.35
N GLU A 67 -11.63 -27.56 24.37
CA GLU A 67 -10.28 -27.02 24.30
C GLU A 67 -10.46 -25.49 24.43
N ALA A 68 -9.83 -24.91 25.44
CA ALA A 68 -9.78 -23.49 25.59
C ALA A 68 -9.09 -22.95 24.31
N GLU A 69 -9.84 -22.30 23.40
CA GLU A 69 -9.25 -21.63 22.27
C GLU A 69 -8.23 -20.64 22.84
N GLY A 70 -6.95 -20.90 22.56
CA GLY A 70 -5.87 -20.00 22.92
C GLY A 70 -6.14 -18.62 22.31
N GLU A 71 -5.76 -17.56 23.01
CA GLU A 71 -5.91 -16.19 22.53
C GLU A 71 -5.28 -16.07 21.13
N LYS A 72 -6.09 -15.73 20.12
CA LYS A 72 -5.64 -15.61 18.72
C LYS A 72 -4.67 -14.45 18.58
N ILE A 73 -3.62 -14.65 17.81
CA ILE A 73 -2.65 -13.58 17.52
C ILE A 73 -3.33 -12.46 16.70
N THR A 74 -2.80 -11.25 16.79
CA THR A 74 -3.21 -10.15 15.92
C THR A 74 -2.66 -10.35 14.52
N ILE A 75 -3.52 -10.32 13.50
CA ILE A 75 -3.13 -10.34 12.09
C ILE A 75 -2.86 -8.89 11.64
N LYS A 76 -1.63 -8.63 11.22
CA LYS A 76 -1.20 -7.30 10.74
C LYS A 76 -1.17 -7.30 9.22
N LEU A 77 -2.09 -6.56 8.61
CA LEU A 77 -2.21 -6.44 7.16
C LEU A 77 -1.53 -5.16 6.67
N ALA A 78 -0.66 -5.29 5.67
CA ALA A 78 -0.11 -4.14 4.96
C ALA A 78 -1.20 -3.49 4.11
N GLU A 79 -1.38 -2.18 4.25
CA GLU A 79 -2.22 -1.35 3.42
C GLU A 79 -1.34 -0.37 2.66
N ASN A 80 -1.24 -0.53 1.34
CA ASN A 80 -0.53 0.41 0.50
C ASN A 80 -1.42 1.63 0.20
N PRO A 81 -0.83 2.81 -0.08
CA PRO A 81 -1.56 4.07 -0.13
C PRO A 81 -2.29 4.30 -1.48
N TRP A 82 -3.10 3.32 -1.90
CA TRP A 82 -4.04 3.43 -3.04
C TRP A 82 -5.32 2.67 -2.76
N THR A 83 -6.40 3.11 -3.38
CA THR A 83 -7.76 2.66 -3.08
C THR A 83 -7.98 1.17 -3.32
N GLY A 84 -7.33 0.57 -4.33
CA GLY A 84 -7.37 -0.88 -4.57
C GLY A 84 -6.88 -1.68 -3.36
N SER A 85 -5.71 -1.31 -2.82
CA SER A 85 -5.17 -1.96 -1.61
C SER A 85 -6.09 -1.77 -0.40
N MET A 86 -6.61 -0.56 -0.19
CA MET A 86 -7.48 -0.25 0.95
C MET A 86 -8.74 -1.13 0.96
N VAL A 87 -9.42 -1.30 -0.17
CA VAL A 87 -10.63 -2.14 -0.23
C VAL A 87 -10.31 -3.62 -0.07
N ASN A 88 -9.16 -4.09 -0.59
CA ASN A 88 -8.72 -5.47 -0.42
C ASN A 88 -8.46 -5.81 1.05
N VAL A 89 -7.75 -4.91 1.75
CA VAL A 89 -7.44 -5.02 3.18
C VAL A 89 -8.72 -4.97 4.00
N ALA A 90 -9.67 -4.08 3.67
CA ALA A 90 -10.95 -3.98 4.37
C ALA A 90 -11.79 -5.25 4.24
N VAL A 91 -11.86 -5.88 3.06
CA VAL A 91 -12.55 -7.18 2.87
C VAL A 91 -11.90 -8.26 3.75
N ALA A 92 -10.57 -8.37 3.70
CA ALA A 92 -9.85 -9.37 4.50
C ALA A 92 -10.05 -9.14 6.00
N LYS A 93 -9.99 -7.88 6.46
CA LYS A 93 -10.21 -7.51 7.86
C LYS A 93 -11.60 -7.94 8.34
N ILE A 94 -12.67 -7.61 7.60
CA ILE A 94 -14.04 -7.99 7.94
C ILE A 94 -14.16 -9.51 8.10
N LEU A 95 -13.61 -10.28 7.15
CA LEU A 95 -13.72 -11.73 7.19
C LEU A 95 -12.87 -12.35 8.30
N LEU A 96 -11.67 -11.85 8.56
CA LEU A 96 -10.81 -12.29 9.65
C LEU A 96 -11.42 -12.02 11.02
N GLU A 97 -11.99 -10.84 11.23
CA GLU A 97 -12.60 -10.43 12.50
C GLU A 97 -13.95 -11.13 12.71
N ASP A 98 -14.88 -11.02 11.75
CA ASP A 98 -16.27 -11.43 11.94
C ASP A 98 -16.47 -12.93 11.78
N ARG A 99 -15.68 -13.61 10.94
CA ARG A 99 -15.86 -15.04 10.62
C ARG A 99 -14.87 -15.93 11.34
N LEU A 100 -13.63 -15.45 11.51
CA LEU A 100 -12.58 -16.23 12.13
C LEU A 100 -12.19 -15.73 13.53
N GLY A 101 -12.65 -14.56 13.97
CA GLY A 101 -12.40 -14.01 15.31
C GLY A 101 -10.93 -13.65 15.58
N TYR A 102 -10.14 -13.35 14.54
CA TYR A 102 -8.79 -12.80 14.70
C TYR A 102 -8.85 -11.29 14.87
N PRO A 103 -8.16 -10.71 15.86
CA PRO A 103 -7.95 -9.26 15.89
C PRO A 103 -7.09 -8.84 14.70
N VAL A 104 -7.46 -7.76 14.00
CA VAL A 104 -6.72 -7.26 12.83
C VAL A 104 -6.20 -5.85 13.08
N GLU A 105 -4.92 -5.64 12.79
CA GLU A 105 -4.28 -4.35 12.74
C GLU A 105 -3.95 -4.03 11.28
N VAL A 106 -4.46 -2.89 10.78
CA VAL A 106 -4.13 -2.36 9.45
C VAL A 106 -2.94 -1.44 9.58
N VAL A 107 -1.89 -1.69 8.81
CA VAL A 107 -0.63 -0.94 8.84
C VAL A 107 -0.44 -0.28 7.48
N THR A 108 -0.66 1.04 7.41
CA THR A 108 -0.34 1.80 6.19
C THR A 108 1.17 1.83 6.00
N ILE A 109 1.64 1.31 4.87
CA ILE A 109 3.06 1.13 4.58
C ILE A 109 3.36 1.25 3.08
N ASP A 110 4.55 1.74 2.77
CA ASP A 110 5.11 1.76 1.42
C ASP A 110 5.30 0.34 0.85
N GLU A 111 5.04 0.18 -0.46
CA GLU A 111 5.12 -1.12 -1.15
C GLU A 111 6.52 -1.75 -1.14
N ASN A 112 7.59 -0.95 -1.01
CA ASN A 112 8.95 -1.47 -0.89
C ASN A 112 9.28 -1.83 0.57
N ALA A 113 8.82 -1.03 1.54
CA ALA A 113 9.08 -1.26 2.95
C ALA A 113 8.34 -2.49 3.51
N GLN A 114 7.20 -2.87 2.94
CA GLN A 114 6.42 -4.05 3.35
C GLN A 114 7.21 -5.35 3.32
N TRP A 115 8.14 -5.51 2.36
CA TRP A 115 8.91 -6.75 2.21
C TRP A 115 9.82 -7.04 3.40
N ALA A 116 10.53 -6.02 3.90
CA ALA A 116 11.37 -6.15 5.09
C ALA A 116 10.54 -6.44 6.35
N SER A 117 9.36 -5.80 6.48
CA SER A 117 8.46 -6.00 7.61
C SER A 117 7.79 -7.38 7.59
N LEU A 118 7.48 -7.92 6.41
CA LEU A 118 7.02 -9.31 6.26
C LEU A 118 8.15 -10.30 6.58
N ALA A 119 9.38 -10.02 6.15
CA ALA A 119 10.53 -10.90 6.38
C ALA A 119 10.83 -11.11 7.87
N THR A 120 10.55 -10.13 8.71
CA THR A 120 10.73 -10.20 10.19
C THR A 120 9.49 -10.71 10.92
N GLY A 121 8.33 -10.82 10.26
CA GLY A 121 7.05 -11.13 10.88
C GLY A 121 6.40 -9.94 11.61
N ASP A 122 6.89 -8.72 11.40
CA ASP A 122 6.26 -7.49 11.91
C ASP A 122 4.95 -7.19 11.17
N LEU A 123 4.80 -7.70 9.94
CA LEU A 123 3.56 -7.79 9.17
C LEU A 123 3.21 -9.26 8.93
N SER A 124 1.92 -9.57 8.85
CA SER A 124 1.40 -10.90 8.56
C SER A 124 1.23 -11.15 7.06
N ALA A 125 0.64 -10.22 6.34
CA ALA A 125 0.39 -10.33 4.89
C ALA A 125 0.26 -8.98 4.20
N SER A 126 0.46 -8.99 2.88
CA SER A 126 0.06 -7.94 1.93
C SER A 126 -0.75 -8.56 0.80
N LEU A 127 -1.81 -7.88 0.38
CA LEU A 127 -2.84 -8.47 -0.48
C LEU A 127 -2.78 -8.03 -1.93
N GLU A 128 -1.97 -7.01 -2.24
CA GLU A 128 -1.87 -6.49 -3.60
C GLU A 128 -0.42 -6.15 -3.95
N VAL A 129 0.26 -7.07 -4.63
CA VAL A 129 1.61 -6.88 -5.14
C VAL A 129 1.58 -6.84 -6.66
N TRP A 130 2.22 -5.82 -7.22
CA TRP A 130 2.40 -5.60 -8.66
C TRP A 130 3.75 -6.17 -9.10
N PRO A 131 3.77 -7.38 -9.72
CA PRO A 131 5.03 -8.11 -9.94
C PRO A 131 6.06 -7.38 -10.79
N SER A 132 5.64 -6.56 -11.75
CA SER A 132 6.57 -5.83 -12.63
C SER A 132 7.50 -4.86 -11.91
N GLY A 133 7.06 -4.33 -10.74
CA GLY A 133 7.85 -3.45 -9.89
C GLY A 133 8.70 -4.18 -8.85
N HIS A 134 8.46 -5.46 -8.60
CA HIS A 134 9.00 -6.15 -7.42
C HIS A 134 9.86 -7.39 -7.72
N ALA A 135 10.38 -7.54 -8.94
CA ALA A 135 11.18 -8.69 -9.33
C ALA A 135 12.39 -8.94 -8.40
N GLU A 136 13.08 -7.88 -7.97
CA GLU A 136 14.22 -7.98 -7.04
C GLU A 136 13.77 -8.41 -5.64
N ASN A 137 12.66 -7.89 -5.15
CA ASN A 137 12.10 -8.28 -3.86
C ASN A 137 11.63 -9.74 -3.86
N VAL A 138 10.99 -10.20 -4.93
CA VAL A 138 10.61 -11.62 -5.12
C VAL A 138 11.85 -12.50 -5.09
N ALA A 139 12.88 -12.18 -5.88
CA ALA A 139 14.13 -12.92 -5.91
C ALA A 139 14.84 -12.94 -4.55
N GLN A 140 14.79 -11.85 -3.79
CA GLN A 140 15.44 -11.76 -2.48
C GLN A 140 14.68 -12.49 -1.39
N TYR A 141 13.40 -12.15 -1.18
CA TYR A 141 12.65 -12.54 0.02
C TYR A 141 11.89 -13.86 -0.14
N ILE A 142 11.43 -14.17 -1.38
CA ILE A 142 10.71 -15.41 -1.67
C ILE A 142 11.70 -16.48 -2.12
N ASP A 143 12.39 -16.28 -3.25
CA ASP A 143 13.22 -17.31 -3.88
C ASP A 143 14.54 -17.56 -3.12
N GLY A 144 15.16 -16.48 -2.62
CA GLY A 144 16.46 -16.51 -1.97
C GLY A 144 16.40 -16.87 -0.49
N GLN A 145 15.66 -16.10 0.30
CA GLN A 145 15.60 -16.24 1.76
C GLN A 145 14.46 -17.16 2.23
N GLY A 146 13.35 -17.27 1.48
CA GLY A 146 12.17 -18.05 1.86
C GLY A 146 11.46 -17.56 3.12
N VAL A 147 11.64 -16.27 3.47
CA VAL A 147 11.04 -15.67 4.67
C VAL A 147 9.68 -15.00 4.39
N VAL A 148 9.40 -14.77 3.09
CA VAL A 148 8.09 -14.35 2.58
C VAL A 148 7.59 -15.43 1.61
N GLU A 149 6.30 -15.71 1.63
CA GLU A 149 5.65 -16.69 0.76
C GLU A 149 4.69 -15.96 -0.20
N ASN A 150 4.71 -16.33 -1.49
CA ASN A 150 3.64 -16.02 -2.42
C ASN A 150 2.45 -16.93 -2.11
N ILE A 151 1.36 -16.37 -1.61
CA ILE A 151 0.17 -17.12 -1.20
C ILE A 151 -0.93 -17.15 -2.28
N GLY A 152 -0.58 -16.81 -3.52
CA GLY A 152 -1.45 -16.95 -4.70
C GLY A 152 -1.98 -15.63 -5.24
N LEU A 153 -2.66 -15.73 -6.38
CA LEU A 153 -3.22 -14.57 -7.08
C LEU A 153 -4.36 -13.93 -6.27
N LEU A 154 -4.47 -12.60 -6.37
CA LEU A 154 -5.61 -11.85 -5.87
C LEU A 154 -6.82 -11.99 -6.80
N GLY A 155 -6.58 -12.08 -8.13
CA GLY A 155 -7.56 -12.24 -9.17
C GLY A 155 -7.57 -11.12 -10.21
N PRO A 156 -7.62 -9.83 -9.83
CA PRO A 156 -7.50 -8.74 -10.79
C PRO A 156 -6.18 -8.75 -11.55
N ILE A 157 -6.24 -8.33 -12.82
CA ILE A 157 -5.07 -8.12 -13.66
C ILE A 157 -4.83 -6.62 -13.77
N GLY A 158 -3.67 -6.17 -13.29
CA GLY A 158 -3.25 -4.78 -13.33
C GLY A 158 -2.52 -4.42 -14.62
N LYS A 159 -2.63 -3.17 -15.07
CA LYS A 159 -1.81 -2.58 -16.13
C LYS A 159 -1.57 -1.11 -15.81
N ILE A 160 -0.32 -0.76 -15.63
CA ILE A 160 0.11 0.64 -15.54
C ILE A 160 0.23 1.21 -16.95
N GLY A 161 -0.06 2.50 -17.12
CA GLY A 161 0.07 3.16 -18.40
C GLY A 161 0.12 4.68 -18.30
N TRP A 162 0.36 5.32 -19.44
CA TRP A 162 0.26 6.75 -19.63
C TRP A 162 -1.11 7.10 -20.17
N TYR A 163 -1.76 8.08 -19.60
CA TYR A 163 -3.10 8.48 -19.98
C TYR A 163 -3.20 9.97 -20.28
N THR A 164 -4.07 10.30 -21.22
CA THR A 164 -4.50 11.67 -21.50
C THR A 164 -6.01 11.67 -21.78
N PRO A 165 -6.73 12.78 -21.51
CA PRO A 165 -8.14 12.88 -21.89
C PRO A 165 -8.35 12.71 -23.39
N SER A 166 -9.41 11.98 -23.78
CA SER A 166 -9.67 11.67 -25.20
C SER A 166 -9.90 12.91 -26.07
N TYR A 167 -10.34 14.03 -25.49
CA TYR A 167 -10.43 15.31 -26.22
C TYR A 167 -9.06 15.84 -26.69
N MET A 168 -7.96 15.42 -26.06
CA MET A 168 -6.61 15.75 -26.53
C MET A 168 -6.27 15.00 -27.83
N ILE A 169 -6.68 13.73 -27.93
CA ILE A 169 -6.52 12.92 -29.14
C ILE A 169 -7.39 13.47 -30.28
N GLU A 170 -8.61 13.93 -29.97
CA GLU A 170 -9.48 14.59 -30.97
C GLU A 170 -8.86 15.88 -31.51
N LYS A 171 -8.17 16.66 -30.68
CA LYS A 171 -7.43 17.86 -31.08
C LYS A 171 -6.15 17.54 -31.86
N ASN A 172 -5.40 16.52 -31.43
CA ASN A 172 -4.16 16.08 -32.06
C ASN A 172 -4.05 14.54 -32.04
N PRO A 173 -4.44 13.84 -33.11
CA PRO A 173 -4.40 12.39 -33.19
C PRO A 173 -2.99 11.76 -33.02
N ALA A 174 -1.90 12.53 -33.19
CA ALA A 174 -0.55 12.01 -32.97
C ALA A 174 -0.28 11.65 -31.51
N LEU A 175 -1.03 12.21 -30.57
CA LEU A 175 -0.89 11.96 -29.12
C LEU A 175 -1.38 10.55 -28.70
N VAL A 176 -1.91 9.75 -29.63
CA VAL A 176 -2.31 8.36 -29.34
C VAL A 176 -1.11 7.46 -29.03
N THR A 177 0.10 7.89 -29.43
CA THR A 177 1.36 7.20 -29.10
C THR A 177 2.41 8.20 -28.63
N TRP A 178 3.46 7.68 -28.01
CA TRP A 178 4.58 8.44 -27.44
C TRP A 178 5.30 9.33 -28.48
N GLU A 179 5.34 8.94 -29.75
CA GLU A 179 5.96 9.71 -30.83
C GLU A 179 5.34 11.10 -31.00
N GLY A 180 4.04 11.23 -30.68
CA GLY A 180 3.35 12.52 -30.71
C GLY A 180 3.93 13.53 -29.69
N PHE A 181 4.47 13.05 -28.61
CA PHE A 181 5.12 13.88 -27.57
C PHE A 181 6.60 14.16 -27.86
N ALA A 182 7.20 13.55 -28.88
CA ALA A 182 8.58 13.80 -29.26
C ALA A 182 8.77 15.17 -29.95
N ASP A 183 7.69 15.80 -30.47
CA ASP A 183 7.72 17.17 -30.98
C ASP A 183 7.73 18.17 -29.80
N PRO A 184 8.80 18.99 -29.63
CA PRO A 184 8.86 19.95 -28.54
C PRO A 184 7.70 20.96 -28.53
N ALA A 185 7.13 21.29 -29.69
CA ALA A 185 6.00 22.21 -29.76
C ALA A 185 4.72 21.60 -29.20
N VAL A 186 4.52 20.28 -29.43
CA VAL A 186 3.40 19.53 -28.88
C VAL A 186 3.59 19.28 -27.38
N ALA A 187 4.79 18.87 -26.97
CA ALA A 187 5.09 18.68 -25.55
C ALA A 187 4.91 19.96 -24.73
N ALA A 188 5.26 21.12 -25.29
CA ALA A 188 5.08 22.42 -24.65
C ALA A 188 3.60 22.78 -24.39
N GLU A 189 2.63 22.15 -25.06
CA GLU A 189 1.20 22.33 -24.75
C GLU A 189 0.85 21.77 -23.35
N PHE A 190 1.65 20.81 -22.86
CA PHE A 190 1.54 20.20 -21.52
C PHE A 190 2.44 20.87 -20.48
N ALA A 191 3.15 21.95 -20.84
CA ALA A 191 4.07 22.61 -19.94
C ALA A 191 3.35 23.34 -18.79
N THR A 192 4.00 23.38 -17.65
CA THR A 192 3.54 24.10 -16.46
C THR A 192 4.60 25.07 -15.95
N ALA A 193 4.26 25.85 -14.93
CA ALA A 193 5.24 26.75 -14.30
C ALA A 193 6.42 25.99 -13.67
N GLU A 194 6.25 24.71 -13.34
CA GLU A 194 7.29 23.86 -12.76
C GLU A 194 8.23 23.28 -13.82
N THR A 195 7.71 22.96 -15.00
CA THR A 195 8.46 22.28 -16.07
C THR A 195 9.08 23.23 -17.10
N GLY A 196 8.72 24.51 -17.07
CA GLY A 196 9.23 25.52 -17.98
C GLY A 196 8.83 25.25 -19.43
N ASP A 197 9.81 24.97 -20.32
CA ASP A 197 9.56 24.68 -21.74
C ASP A 197 9.25 23.18 -22.01
N ASN A 198 9.45 22.31 -21.02
CA ASN A 198 9.16 20.87 -21.17
C ASN A 198 7.68 20.60 -20.82
N GLY A 199 7.07 19.64 -21.53
CA GLY A 199 5.76 19.13 -21.14
C GLY A 199 5.80 18.44 -19.77
N GLN A 200 4.76 18.61 -18.96
CA GLN A 200 4.63 17.89 -17.70
C GLN A 200 4.13 16.46 -17.95
N PHE A 201 4.83 15.49 -17.39
CA PHE A 201 4.30 14.16 -17.09
C PHE A 201 3.98 14.08 -15.59
N LEU A 202 2.71 13.97 -15.24
CA LEU A 202 2.27 13.88 -13.85
C LEU A 202 2.35 12.42 -13.39
N ALA A 203 3.39 12.11 -12.62
CA ALA A 203 3.63 10.80 -12.04
C ALA A 203 2.90 10.62 -10.69
N GLY A 204 2.92 9.40 -10.15
CA GLY A 204 2.30 9.06 -8.89
C GLY A 204 3.04 9.52 -7.64
N ASP A 205 2.93 8.75 -6.57
CA ASP A 205 3.75 8.92 -5.38
C ASP A 205 5.20 8.50 -5.68
N PRO A 206 6.20 9.28 -5.27
CA PRO A 206 7.61 8.95 -5.53
C PRO A 206 8.09 7.67 -4.83
N SER A 207 7.32 7.12 -3.90
CA SER A 207 7.61 5.83 -3.26
C SER A 207 7.15 4.63 -4.10
N TRP A 208 6.26 4.84 -5.08
CA TRP A 208 5.81 3.77 -5.97
C TRP A 208 6.90 3.40 -6.97
N VAL A 209 6.94 2.12 -7.36
CA VAL A 209 7.85 1.68 -8.41
C VAL A 209 7.34 2.13 -9.77
N GLN A 210 8.03 3.09 -10.36
CA GLN A 210 7.67 3.74 -11.63
C GLN A 210 8.90 3.85 -12.52
N TYR A 211 8.71 3.63 -13.82
CA TYR A 211 9.78 3.71 -14.83
C TYR A 211 9.65 4.92 -15.76
N ASP A 212 8.69 5.84 -15.50
CA ASP A 212 8.36 6.93 -16.41
C ASP A 212 9.53 7.88 -16.69
N ALA A 213 10.35 8.17 -15.67
CA ALA A 213 11.54 9.00 -15.85
C ALA A 213 12.56 8.36 -16.81
N ASP A 214 12.73 7.03 -16.71
CA ASP A 214 13.62 6.28 -17.60
C ASP A 214 13.03 6.19 -19.01
N ILE A 215 11.73 5.92 -19.15
CA ILE A 215 11.04 5.88 -20.44
C ILE A 215 11.17 7.24 -21.15
N ILE A 216 10.87 8.35 -20.48
CA ILE A 216 11.01 9.70 -21.01
C ILE A 216 12.45 9.96 -21.47
N LYS A 217 13.42 9.66 -20.62
CA LYS A 217 14.85 9.86 -20.93
C LYS A 217 15.32 9.00 -22.10
N ASN A 218 15.00 7.69 -22.08
CA ASN A 218 15.50 6.74 -23.07
C ASN A 218 14.82 6.87 -24.43
N LEU A 219 13.57 7.37 -24.48
CA LEU A 219 12.88 7.76 -25.71
C LEU A 219 13.22 9.19 -26.17
N GLY A 220 13.97 9.95 -25.37
CA GLY A 220 14.38 11.33 -25.69
C GLY A 220 13.23 12.33 -25.77
N LEU A 221 12.19 12.14 -24.95
CA LEU A 221 11.01 13.00 -24.96
C LEU A 221 11.27 14.32 -24.23
N PRO A 222 10.81 15.47 -24.77
CA PRO A 222 10.88 16.77 -24.11
C PRO A 222 9.81 16.91 -23.01
N LEU A 223 9.76 15.92 -22.10
CA LEU A 223 8.85 15.85 -20.97
C LEU A 223 9.66 15.89 -19.66
N GLN A 224 9.03 16.39 -18.61
CA GLN A 224 9.58 16.39 -17.26
C GLN A 224 8.58 15.73 -16.30
N VAL A 225 9.07 14.78 -15.52
CA VAL A 225 8.28 14.14 -14.47
C VAL A 225 8.06 15.10 -13.31
N VAL A 226 6.79 15.22 -12.89
CA VAL A 226 6.36 15.92 -11.67
C VAL A 226 5.53 14.93 -10.85
N ASN A 227 5.94 14.66 -9.62
CA ASN A 227 5.22 13.72 -8.76
C ASN A 227 4.01 14.38 -8.12
N ALA A 228 2.84 13.77 -8.26
CA ALA A 228 1.61 14.21 -7.59
C ALA A 228 1.66 13.96 -6.08
N GLY A 229 2.36 12.90 -5.64
CA GLY A 229 2.54 12.55 -4.25
C GLY A 229 1.44 11.64 -3.66
N SER A 230 0.36 11.39 -4.39
CA SER A 230 -0.67 10.41 -4.02
C SER A 230 -1.64 10.16 -5.18
N GLU A 231 -2.40 9.05 -5.12
CA GLU A 231 -3.51 8.77 -6.04
C GLU A 231 -4.53 9.91 -6.06
N GLN A 232 -4.97 10.39 -4.90
CA GLN A 232 -5.95 11.45 -4.76
C GLN A 232 -5.47 12.77 -5.38
N ALA A 233 -4.17 13.04 -5.36
CA ALA A 233 -3.60 14.22 -6.01
C ALA A 233 -3.63 14.10 -7.54
N ILE A 234 -3.38 12.91 -8.10
CA ILE A 234 -3.56 12.65 -9.54
C ILE A 234 -5.03 12.84 -9.93
N LEU A 235 -5.96 12.24 -9.15
CA LEU A 235 -7.40 12.35 -9.39
C LEU A 235 -7.88 13.80 -9.36
N ALA A 236 -7.41 14.60 -8.40
CA ALA A 236 -7.74 16.03 -8.30
C ALA A 236 -7.17 16.84 -9.48
N ALA A 237 -5.95 16.54 -9.92
CA ALA A 237 -5.35 17.18 -11.08
C ALA A 237 -6.11 16.84 -12.37
N LEU A 238 -6.48 15.55 -12.53
CA LEU A 238 -7.30 15.09 -13.66
C LEU A 238 -8.66 15.78 -13.68
N ASP A 239 -9.39 15.81 -12.56
CA ASP A 239 -10.70 16.45 -12.44
C ASP A 239 -10.64 17.93 -12.81
N SER A 240 -9.60 18.61 -12.31
CA SER A 240 -9.32 20.02 -12.60
C SER A 240 -9.04 20.26 -14.09
N ALA A 241 -8.15 19.48 -14.70
CA ALA A 241 -7.83 19.60 -16.12
C ALA A 241 -9.02 19.24 -17.00
N TYR A 242 -9.71 18.13 -16.69
CA TYR A 242 -10.85 17.64 -17.47
C TYR A 242 -12.01 18.63 -17.50
N SER A 243 -12.33 19.24 -16.34
CA SER A 243 -13.41 20.24 -16.24
C SER A 243 -13.16 21.52 -17.04
N ARG A 244 -11.90 21.83 -17.37
CA ARG A 244 -11.49 23.00 -18.16
C ARG A 244 -11.03 22.66 -19.57
N GLU A 245 -11.06 21.37 -19.95
CA GLU A 245 -10.51 20.84 -21.21
C GLU A 245 -9.03 21.24 -21.41
N GLU A 246 -8.26 21.28 -20.32
CA GLU A 246 -6.83 21.59 -20.33
C GLU A 246 -5.99 20.32 -20.59
N PRO A 247 -4.78 20.49 -21.20
CA PRO A 247 -3.88 19.36 -21.40
C PRO A 247 -3.40 18.75 -20.08
N ILE A 248 -3.41 17.42 -20.01
CA ILE A 248 -2.79 16.65 -18.94
C ILE A 248 -2.31 15.31 -19.51
N LEU A 249 -1.07 14.93 -19.22
CA LEU A 249 -0.49 13.61 -19.46
C LEU A 249 -0.06 13.05 -18.10
N PHE A 250 -0.53 11.85 -17.76
CA PHE A 250 -0.35 11.35 -16.40
C PHE A 250 -0.20 9.82 -16.35
N TYR A 251 0.51 9.38 -15.32
CA TYR A 251 0.59 8.00 -14.87
C TYR A 251 -0.73 7.57 -14.26
N PHE A 252 -1.24 6.41 -14.65
CA PHE A 252 -2.35 5.75 -13.96
C PHE A 252 -2.35 4.26 -14.25
N TRP A 253 -3.41 3.54 -13.80
CA TRP A 253 -3.52 2.11 -13.96
C TRP A 253 -4.96 1.64 -14.18
N THR A 254 -5.08 0.40 -14.65
CA THR A 254 -6.29 -0.41 -14.60
C THR A 254 -6.02 -1.63 -13.70
N PRO A 255 -7.06 -2.18 -13.00
CA PRO A 255 -8.45 -1.72 -12.96
C PRO A 255 -8.64 -0.51 -12.05
N HIS A 256 -9.38 0.48 -12.53
CA HIS A 256 -9.77 1.65 -11.73
C HIS A 256 -11.06 2.30 -12.25
N SER A 257 -11.83 2.89 -11.34
CA SER A 257 -13.12 3.53 -11.64
C SER A 257 -13.05 4.77 -12.51
N ILE A 258 -11.89 5.44 -12.59
CA ILE A 258 -11.73 6.66 -13.41
C ILE A 258 -11.99 6.44 -14.90
N HIS A 259 -11.72 5.24 -15.40
CA HIS A 259 -11.97 4.87 -16.81
C HIS A 259 -13.47 4.82 -17.17
N ALA A 260 -14.34 4.70 -16.16
CA ALA A 260 -15.79 4.84 -16.33
C ALA A 260 -16.26 6.29 -16.14
N LYS A 261 -15.54 7.09 -15.34
CA LYS A 261 -15.89 8.49 -15.04
C LYS A 261 -15.44 9.45 -16.13
N TYR A 262 -14.25 9.23 -16.72
CA TYR A 262 -13.65 10.11 -17.71
C TYR A 262 -13.37 9.36 -19.02
N ALA A 263 -13.58 10.03 -20.15
CA ALA A 263 -13.12 9.52 -21.44
C ALA A 263 -11.59 9.74 -21.53
N LEU A 264 -10.84 8.68 -21.23
CA LEU A 264 -9.38 8.67 -21.25
C LEU A 264 -8.87 7.81 -22.41
N THR A 265 -7.74 8.18 -22.96
CA THR A 265 -7.00 7.39 -23.94
C THR A 265 -5.65 6.99 -23.35
N GLU A 266 -5.34 5.72 -23.36
CA GLU A 266 -3.99 5.22 -23.07
C GLU A 266 -3.05 5.61 -24.21
N VAL A 267 -1.91 6.21 -23.87
CA VAL A 267 -0.87 6.57 -24.83
C VAL A 267 0.00 5.37 -25.09
N GLY A 268 0.01 4.87 -26.34
CA GLY A 268 0.82 3.73 -26.72
C GLY A 268 2.32 4.03 -26.57
N LEU A 269 2.99 3.24 -25.75
CA LEU A 269 4.44 3.19 -25.62
C LEU A 269 5.04 2.09 -26.52
N PRO A 270 6.37 2.01 -26.72
CA PRO A 270 6.96 0.86 -27.39
C PRO A 270 6.59 -0.44 -26.69
N GLU A 271 6.31 -1.50 -27.45
CA GLU A 271 5.82 -2.76 -26.89
C GLU A 271 6.73 -3.31 -25.77
N TYR A 272 6.10 -3.79 -24.70
CA TYR A 272 6.78 -4.47 -23.59
C TYR A 272 7.60 -5.66 -24.07
N SER A 273 8.76 -5.86 -23.46
CA SER A 273 9.51 -7.10 -23.57
C SER A 273 10.35 -7.36 -22.32
N ASP A 274 10.55 -8.63 -22.00
CA ASP A 274 11.44 -9.03 -20.88
C ASP A 274 12.87 -8.47 -21.06
N ALA A 275 13.34 -8.36 -22.30
CA ALA A 275 14.66 -7.79 -22.59
C ALA A 275 14.75 -6.30 -22.26
N CYS A 276 13.67 -5.55 -22.41
CA CYS A 276 13.61 -4.14 -22.01
C CYS A 276 13.65 -4.00 -20.49
N TYR A 277 12.86 -4.79 -19.78
CA TYR A 277 12.81 -4.75 -18.31
C TYR A 277 14.04 -5.38 -17.64
N ALA A 278 14.79 -6.24 -18.34
CA ALA A 278 16.07 -6.78 -17.82
C ALA A 278 17.10 -5.68 -17.48
N THR A 279 16.90 -4.46 -17.99
CA THR A 279 17.78 -3.30 -17.75
C THR A 279 17.16 -2.28 -16.78
N ALA A 280 16.10 -2.64 -16.08
CA ALA A 280 15.39 -1.72 -15.17
C ALA A 280 16.28 -1.19 -14.04
N ALA A 281 17.11 -2.06 -13.43
CA ALA A 281 18.03 -1.68 -12.37
C ALA A 281 19.09 -0.66 -12.82
N GLU A 282 19.43 -0.63 -14.12
CA GLU A 282 20.37 0.33 -14.72
C GLU A 282 19.67 1.57 -15.30
N GLY A 283 18.35 1.71 -15.13
CA GLY A 283 17.57 2.81 -15.69
C GLY A 283 17.39 2.73 -17.21
N GLY A 284 17.33 1.50 -17.76
CA GLY A 284 17.31 1.23 -19.20
C GLY A 284 15.90 1.04 -19.79
N VAL A 285 14.84 1.13 -18.99
CA VAL A 285 13.47 0.92 -19.48
C VAL A 285 13.09 1.97 -20.52
N ALA A 286 12.63 1.50 -21.69
CA ALA A 286 12.21 2.32 -22.82
C ALA A 286 10.98 1.73 -23.51
N CYS A 287 10.17 0.97 -22.80
CA CYS A 287 8.98 0.28 -23.30
C CYS A 287 7.84 0.37 -22.30
N ASP A 288 6.66 -0.07 -22.74
CA ASP A 288 5.42 -0.09 -21.97
C ASP A 288 5.52 -0.99 -20.74
N TYR A 289 4.63 -0.77 -19.79
CA TYR A 289 4.43 -1.65 -18.64
C TYR A 289 3.76 -2.96 -19.07
N PRO A 290 4.11 -4.10 -18.45
CA PRO A 290 3.40 -5.37 -18.67
C PRO A 290 2.00 -5.36 -18.06
N ALA A 291 1.22 -6.36 -18.40
CA ALA A 291 0.06 -6.72 -17.61
C ALA A 291 0.53 -7.52 -16.38
N ASP A 292 0.08 -7.13 -15.20
CA ASP A 292 0.44 -7.71 -13.93
C ASP A 292 -0.68 -8.61 -13.39
N GLU A 293 -0.40 -9.89 -13.17
CA GLU A 293 -1.25 -10.76 -12.37
C GLU A 293 -1.03 -10.44 -10.89
N LEU A 294 -1.91 -9.61 -10.31
CA LEU A 294 -1.77 -9.17 -8.92
C LEU A 294 -1.79 -10.36 -7.97
N PHE A 295 -0.83 -10.42 -7.05
CA PHE A 295 -0.68 -11.53 -6.13
C PHE A 295 -0.55 -11.09 -4.67
N LYS A 296 -0.73 -12.04 -3.77
CA LYS A 296 -0.67 -11.84 -2.32
C LYS A 296 0.58 -12.47 -1.74
N ILE A 297 1.13 -11.84 -0.72
CA ILE A 297 2.31 -12.33 0.01
C ILE A 297 2.03 -12.39 1.51
N ALA A 298 2.70 -13.31 2.19
CA ALA A 298 2.62 -13.45 3.64
C ALA A 298 3.99 -13.74 4.24
N TRP A 299 4.15 -13.39 5.50
CA TRP A 299 5.22 -13.90 6.32
C TRP A 299 5.18 -15.45 6.35
N SER A 300 6.30 -16.12 6.08
CA SER A 300 6.35 -17.57 5.96
C SER A 300 5.93 -18.34 7.23
N GLY A 301 6.03 -17.68 8.41
CA GLY A 301 5.57 -18.24 9.68
C GLY A 301 4.07 -18.12 9.96
N LEU A 302 3.32 -17.38 9.13
CA LEU A 302 1.88 -17.13 9.34
C LEU A 302 1.07 -18.44 9.34
N LYS A 303 1.43 -19.37 8.47
CA LYS A 303 0.75 -20.67 8.37
C LYS A 303 0.76 -21.46 9.67
N ASP A 304 1.85 -21.39 10.43
CA ASP A 304 1.99 -22.10 11.69
C ASP A 304 1.39 -21.29 12.85
N ALA A 305 1.49 -19.96 12.80
CA ALA A 305 1.02 -19.06 13.85
C ALA A 305 -0.50 -18.83 13.82
N ALA A 306 -1.11 -18.82 12.62
CA ALA A 306 -2.54 -18.56 12.41
C ALA A 306 -3.05 -19.33 11.16
N PRO A 307 -3.18 -20.65 11.21
CA PRO A 307 -3.47 -21.50 10.04
C PRO A 307 -4.79 -21.13 9.35
N ASP A 308 -5.84 -20.78 10.09
CA ASP A 308 -7.12 -20.41 9.51
C ASP A 308 -7.07 -19.04 8.81
N ALA A 309 -6.36 -18.05 9.40
CA ALA A 309 -6.13 -16.76 8.77
C ALA A 309 -5.30 -16.92 7.48
N TYR A 310 -4.23 -17.73 7.53
CA TYR A 310 -3.44 -18.05 6.34
C TYR A 310 -4.29 -18.72 5.25
N ALA A 311 -5.16 -19.68 5.61
CA ALA A 311 -6.00 -20.39 4.65
C ALA A 311 -7.00 -19.43 3.96
N LEU A 312 -7.67 -18.56 4.74
CA LEU A 312 -8.56 -17.53 4.21
C LEU A 312 -7.83 -16.57 3.26
N LEU A 313 -6.70 -15.98 3.70
CA LEU A 313 -5.94 -15.03 2.88
C LEU A 313 -5.42 -15.68 1.59
N LYS A 314 -5.00 -16.93 1.66
CA LYS A 314 -4.56 -17.70 0.48
C LYS A 314 -5.71 -17.95 -0.49
N ALA A 315 -6.89 -18.33 0.02
CA ALA A 315 -8.07 -18.62 -0.80
C ALA A 315 -8.74 -17.36 -1.39
N MET A 316 -8.54 -16.18 -0.76
CA MET A 316 -9.14 -14.93 -1.19
C MET A 316 -8.77 -14.60 -2.64
N ASN A 317 -9.80 -14.54 -3.50
CA ASN A 317 -9.65 -14.27 -4.93
C ASN A 317 -10.99 -13.76 -5.47
N TYR A 318 -10.98 -12.65 -6.19
CA TYR A 318 -12.19 -12.08 -6.80
C TYR A 318 -11.88 -11.51 -8.18
N THR A 319 -12.91 -11.09 -8.89
CA THR A 319 -12.78 -10.60 -10.27
C THR A 319 -12.29 -9.15 -10.31
N THR A 320 -11.80 -8.75 -11.47
CA THR A 320 -11.47 -7.35 -11.76
C THR A 320 -12.69 -6.44 -11.54
N GLU A 321 -13.88 -6.90 -11.92
CA GLU A 321 -15.15 -6.18 -11.76
C GLU A 321 -15.51 -5.99 -10.29
N ASP A 322 -15.25 -6.97 -9.44
CA ASP A 322 -15.46 -6.85 -7.99
C ASP A 322 -14.62 -5.72 -7.41
N GLN A 323 -13.32 -5.67 -7.74
CA GLN A 323 -12.42 -4.63 -7.27
C GLN A 323 -12.83 -3.25 -7.80
N ILE A 324 -13.13 -3.13 -9.11
CA ILE A 324 -13.60 -1.87 -9.71
C ILE A 324 -14.86 -1.37 -9.00
N SER A 325 -15.80 -2.26 -8.65
CA SER A 325 -17.04 -1.87 -7.98
C SER A 325 -16.80 -1.27 -6.59
N MET A 326 -15.86 -1.84 -5.83
CA MET A 326 -15.49 -1.31 -4.51
C MET A 326 -14.70 0.00 -4.63
N VAL A 327 -13.74 0.08 -5.57
CA VAL A 327 -13.00 1.32 -5.85
C VAL A 327 -13.96 2.43 -6.29
N ALA A 328 -14.96 2.13 -7.14
CA ALA A 328 -15.96 3.12 -7.55
C ALA A 328 -16.82 3.60 -6.37
N ALA A 329 -17.17 2.72 -5.45
CA ALA A 329 -17.92 3.12 -4.25
C ALA A 329 -17.12 4.11 -3.38
N VAL A 330 -15.80 3.99 -3.35
CA VAL A 330 -14.92 4.95 -2.65
C VAL A 330 -14.76 6.24 -3.46
N GLU A 331 -14.27 6.14 -4.71
CA GLU A 331 -13.80 7.30 -5.49
C GLU A 331 -14.94 8.10 -6.15
N ILE A 332 -16.06 7.47 -6.42
CA ILE A 332 -17.20 8.12 -7.08
C ILE A 332 -18.32 8.41 -6.07
N ASP A 333 -18.68 7.41 -5.25
CA ASP A 333 -19.81 7.54 -4.31
C ASP A 333 -19.39 8.15 -2.97
N GLY A 334 -18.07 8.31 -2.69
CA GLY A 334 -17.53 8.94 -1.50
C GLY A 334 -17.67 8.11 -0.21
N LYS A 335 -17.77 6.78 -0.33
CA LYS A 335 -17.77 5.86 0.81
C LYS A 335 -16.37 5.67 1.36
N THR A 336 -16.26 5.18 2.60
CA THR A 336 -14.97 4.67 3.09
C THR A 336 -14.66 3.30 2.47
N ALA A 337 -13.40 2.88 2.52
CA ALA A 337 -13.01 1.55 2.05
C ALA A 337 -13.74 0.45 2.82
N GLU A 338 -13.93 0.62 4.14
CA GLU A 338 -14.67 -0.31 4.98
C GLU A 338 -16.16 -0.39 4.59
N GLU A 339 -16.81 0.75 4.29
CA GLU A 339 -18.22 0.77 3.84
C GLU A 339 -18.37 0.10 2.47
N ALA A 340 -17.43 0.31 1.56
CA ALA A 340 -17.41 -0.34 0.25
C ALA A 340 -17.19 -1.85 0.37
N ALA A 341 -16.21 -2.27 1.17
CA ALA A 341 -15.90 -3.66 1.44
C ALA A 341 -17.06 -4.38 2.14
N GLN A 342 -17.70 -3.76 3.16
CA GLN A 342 -18.83 -4.34 3.85
C GLN A 342 -20.00 -4.57 2.88
N ALA A 343 -20.31 -3.59 2.03
CA ALA A 343 -21.38 -3.73 1.03
C ALA A 343 -21.08 -4.88 0.04
N TRP A 344 -19.81 -5.05 -0.35
CA TRP A 344 -19.42 -6.16 -1.20
C TRP A 344 -19.52 -7.50 -0.47
N VAL A 345 -19.05 -7.60 0.77
CA VAL A 345 -19.16 -8.82 1.61
C VAL A 345 -20.63 -9.22 1.79
N ASP A 346 -21.52 -8.27 2.08
CA ASP A 346 -22.96 -8.54 2.25
C ASP A 346 -23.61 -9.07 0.97
N ALA A 347 -23.15 -8.63 -0.20
CA ALA A 347 -23.71 -9.01 -1.49
C ALA A 347 -23.10 -10.30 -2.08
N ASN A 348 -21.92 -10.73 -1.63
CA ASN A 348 -21.13 -11.78 -2.28
C ASN A 348 -20.81 -12.98 -1.36
N GLU A 349 -21.74 -13.35 -0.46
CA GLU A 349 -21.57 -14.46 0.47
C GLU A 349 -21.19 -15.78 -0.24
N ALA A 350 -21.74 -16.06 -1.41
CA ALA A 350 -21.43 -17.25 -2.18
C ALA A 350 -19.95 -17.31 -2.64
N THR A 351 -19.32 -16.14 -2.82
CA THR A 351 -17.91 -16.03 -3.21
C THR A 351 -17.00 -16.23 -2.01
N TRP A 352 -17.13 -15.37 -1.01
CA TRP A 352 -16.19 -15.37 0.10
C TRP A 352 -16.37 -16.56 1.08
N SER A 353 -17.58 -17.15 1.17
CA SER A 353 -17.76 -18.36 2.01
C SER A 353 -16.90 -19.53 1.55
N ALA A 354 -16.54 -19.59 0.27
CA ALA A 354 -15.63 -20.61 -0.25
C ALA A 354 -14.16 -20.37 0.15
N TRP A 355 -13.83 -19.21 0.72
CA TRP A 355 -12.48 -18.88 1.20
C TRP A 355 -12.25 -19.30 2.65
N LEU A 356 -13.34 -19.56 3.40
CA LEU A 356 -13.25 -19.99 4.79
C LEU A 356 -12.66 -21.41 4.87
N PRO A 357 -11.80 -21.68 5.87
CA PRO A 357 -11.16 -22.99 6.08
C PRO A 357 -12.14 -24.09 6.50
#